data_7c0e6c61e356f9b17d26691c56c0a560
#
_entry.id   7c0e6c61e356f9b17d26691c56c0a560
#
_cell.length_a   1.000
_cell.length_b   1.000
_cell.length_c   1.000
_cell.angle_alpha   90.00
_cell.angle_beta   90.00
_cell.angle_gamma   90.00
#
_symmetry.space_group_name_H-M   'P 1'
#
loop_
_entity.id
_entity.type
_entity.pdbx_description
1 polymer ?
#
loop_
_entity_poly.entity_id
_entity_poly.type
_entity_poly.pdbx_seq_one_letter_code
_entity_poly.pdbx_strand_id
1 'polypeptide(L)'
;MRKLIFYVGLLLVFEGAGAQTDSVHVWNKWCARKDTLLLFTAANNVIQVYCHGLKADEIKLKSLDNTLRIGNPEIKGDTVSVLAMPYPDKAKNKNKEMRLAVMYKKTGKIIKTVNFNSDNVPPLVARVGKIQCNEAPRSFILAQSSLFVAFPNSLYSYPYRIKQYIFKISTPKGGAIINGNGIFLSKEIMQEIKDAPAGTIIEFTGIKATCPECVTRTLDDIKLKIR
;
A
#
# COMPACT_ATOMS: atom_id res chain seq x y z
N MET A 1 56.63 -28.12 54.92
CA MET A 1 55.18 -27.83 54.79
C MET A 1 54.97 -26.81 53.66
N ARG A 2 54.57 -27.23 52.46
CA ARG A 2 54.27 -26.38 51.31
C ARG A 2 52.77 -26.08 51.31
N LYS A 3 52.40 -24.81 51.45
CA LYS A 3 51.00 -24.35 51.32
C LYS A 3 50.65 -24.24 49.83
N LEU A 4 49.71 -25.06 49.41
CA LEU A 4 49.09 -25.01 48.08
C LEU A 4 48.03 -23.93 48.12
N ILE A 5 48.17 -22.84 47.37
CA ILE A 5 47.16 -21.80 47.18
C ILE A 5 46.36 -22.19 45.95
N PHE A 6 45.06 -22.55 46.13
CA PHE A 6 44.13 -22.75 45.04
C PHE A 6 43.56 -21.39 44.63
N TYR A 7 43.92 -20.96 43.40
CA TYR A 7 43.20 -19.89 42.71
C TYR A 7 41.93 -20.45 42.10
N VAL A 8 40.77 -20.11 42.67
CA VAL A 8 39.46 -20.32 42.03
C VAL A 8 39.24 -19.17 41.07
N GLY A 9 39.55 -19.41 39.79
CA GLY A 9 39.24 -18.49 38.72
C GLY A 9 37.70 -18.48 38.51
N LEU A 10 37.06 -17.40 38.92
CA LEU A 10 35.64 -17.15 38.62
C LEU A 10 35.52 -16.78 37.13
N LEU A 11 35.18 -17.76 36.32
CA LEU A 11 34.84 -17.55 34.91
C LEU A 11 33.47 -16.89 34.85
N LEU A 12 33.45 -15.56 34.79
CA LEU A 12 32.24 -14.82 34.38
C LEU A 12 31.97 -15.09 32.92
N VAL A 13 31.12 -16.06 32.65
CA VAL A 13 30.52 -16.23 31.33
C VAL A 13 29.56 -15.06 31.13
N PHE A 14 30.04 -14.03 30.46
CA PHE A 14 29.13 -13.04 29.87
C PHE A 14 28.37 -13.76 28.73
N GLU A 15 27.22 -14.30 29.05
CA GLU A 15 26.22 -14.58 28.04
C GLU A 15 25.84 -13.25 27.40
N GLY A 16 26.56 -12.85 26.36
CA GLY A 16 26.11 -11.85 25.45
C GLY A 16 24.80 -12.30 24.88
N ALA A 17 23.69 -11.70 25.33
CA ALA A 17 22.40 -11.84 24.69
C ALA A 17 22.57 -11.36 23.23
N GLY A 18 22.98 -12.29 22.38
CA GLY A 18 22.91 -12.13 20.92
C GLY A 18 21.45 -11.94 20.59
N ALA A 19 21.03 -10.68 20.44
CA ALA A 19 19.70 -10.37 19.97
C ALA A 19 19.51 -11.10 18.63
N GLN A 20 18.68 -12.11 18.64
CA GLN A 20 18.32 -12.90 17.48
C GLN A 20 17.73 -11.95 16.43
N THR A 21 18.53 -11.59 15.41
CA THR A 21 18.17 -10.63 14.36
C THR A 21 16.99 -11.09 13.51
N ASP A 22 16.64 -12.39 13.57
CA ASP A 22 15.52 -12.99 12.83
C ASP A 22 14.13 -12.66 13.40
N SER A 23 14.07 -11.96 14.51
CA SER A 23 12.83 -11.62 15.22
C SER A 23 12.24 -10.25 14.86
N VAL A 24 12.82 -9.50 13.93
CA VAL A 24 12.34 -8.17 13.55
C VAL A 24 11.71 -8.22 12.17
N HIS A 25 10.40 -7.99 12.10
CA HIS A 25 9.62 -7.91 10.89
C HIS A 25 9.33 -6.45 10.54
N VAL A 26 9.62 -6.06 9.29
CA VAL A 26 9.40 -4.71 8.79
C VAL A 26 8.73 -4.79 7.43
N TRP A 27 7.62 -4.06 7.24
CA TRP A 27 6.93 -4.02 5.95
C TRP A 27 6.27 -2.68 5.71
N ASN A 28 6.05 -2.34 4.43
CA ASN A 28 5.22 -1.21 4.05
C ASN A 28 3.76 -1.68 3.93
N LYS A 29 2.85 -1.10 4.70
CA LYS A 29 1.41 -1.43 4.69
C LYS A 29 0.78 -1.30 3.30
N TRP A 30 1.27 -0.36 2.48
CA TRP A 30 0.75 -0.08 1.15
C TRP A 30 1.47 -0.82 0.02
N CYS A 31 2.38 -1.74 0.35
CA CYS A 31 2.96 -2.66 -0.62
C CYS A 31 2.14 -3.96 -0.64
N ALA A 32 1.70 -4.40 -1.83
CA ALA A 32 0.92 -5.61 -2.01
C ALA A 32 1.68 -6.88 -1.59
N ARG A 33 3.01 -6.83 -1.64
CA ARG A 33 3.91 -7.90 -1.19
C ARG A 33 4.64 -7.47 0.08
N LYS A 34 4.34 -8.13 1.19
CA LYS A 34 4.93 -7.80 2.50
C LYS A 34 6.42 -8.14 2.63
N ASP A 35 6.92 -9.04 1.82
CA ASP A 35 8.32 -9.43 1.72
C ASP A 35 9.17 -8.42 0.94
N THR A 36 8.54 -7.47 0.27
CA THR A 36 9.20 -6.47 -0.55
C THR A 36 9.37 -5.17 0.21
N LEU A 37 10.62 -4.79 0.45
CA LEU A 37 11.00 -3.55 1.11
C LEU A 37 11.00 -2.39 0.11
N LEU A 38 9.81 -1.89 -0.21
CA LEU A 38 9.60 -0.85 -1.21
C LEU A 38 8.89 0.35 -0.59
N LEU A 39 9.37 1.56 -0.88
CA LEU A 39 8.73 2.82 -0.56
C LEU A 39 8.31 3.53 -1.85
N PHE A 40 7.16 4.17 -1.82
CA PHE A 40 6.65 4.92 -2.96
C PHE A 40 6.96 6.41 -2.80
N THR A 41 7.59 7.00 -3.81
CA THR A 41 7.91 8.44 -3.83
C THR A 41 6.63 9.25 -3.94
N ALA A 42 6.62 10.43 -3.34
CA ALA A 42 5.44 11.32 -3.28
C ALA A 42 4.19 10.68 -2.65
N ALA A 43 4.35 9.63 -1.83
CA ALA A 43 3.29 9.00 -1.07
C ALA A 43 3.63 8.93 0.41
N ASN A 44 2.59 8.93 1.25
CA ASN A 44 2.73 8.61 2.67
C ASN A 44 2.84 7.09 2.82
N ASN A 45 4.06 6.58 2.97
CA ASN A 45 4.26 5.17 3.25
C ASN A 45 4.04 4.90 4.73
N VAL A 46 3.27 3.87 5.06
CA VAL A 46 3.09 3.42 6.45
C VAL A 46 3.99 2.21 6.68
N ILE A 47 5.11 2.43 7.35
CA ILE A 47 6.03 1.36 7.73
C ILE A 47 5.54 0.77 9.05
N GLN A 48 5.39 -0.54 9.07
CA GLN A 48 5.00 -1.31 10.24
C GLN A 48 6.18 -2.16 10.70
N VAL A 49 6.42 -2.17 12.01
CA VAL A 49 7.53 -2.89 12.64
C VAL A 49 7.00 -3.70 13.81
N TYR A 50 7.35 -4.97 13.82
CA TYR A 50 7.14 -5.89 14.93
C TYR A 50 8.49 -6.50 15.35
N CYS A 51 8.78 -6.49 16.64
CA CYS A 51 9.99 -7.12 17.19
C CYS A 51 9.58 -8.16 18.23
N HIS A 52 9.92 -9.42 17.98
CA HIS A 52 9.69 -10.47 18.97
C HIS A 52 10.47 -10.20 20.27
N GLY A 53 9.81 -10.32 21.42
CA GLY A 53 10.43 -10.11 22.73
C GLY A 53 10.61 -8.65 23.16
N LEU A 54 10.16 -7.67 22.35
CA LEU A 54 10.13 -6.26 22.73
C LEU A 54 8.72 -5.71 22.66
N LYS A 55 8.39 -4.82 23.62
CA LYS A 55 7.15 -4.04 23.54
C LYS A 55 7.27 -2.96 22.47
N ALA A 56 6.17 -2.62 21.85
CA ALA A 56 6.14 -1.61 20.78
C ALA A 56 6.64 -0.23 21.25
N ASP A 57 6.39 0.17 22.48
CA ASP A 57 6.84 1.44 23.07
C ASP A 57 8.35 1.49 23.37
N GLU A 58 9.03 0.34 23.35
CA GLU A 58 10.48 0.22 23.48
C GLU A 58 11.24 0.35 22.15
N ILE A 59 10.49 0.42 21.03
CA ILE A 59 11.06 0.52 19.67
C ILE A 59 11.14 1.99 19.26
N LYS A 60 12.27 2.38 18.65
CA LYS A 60 12.48 3.68 18.02
C LYS A 60 12.92 3.45 16.57
N LEU A 61 12.36 4.22 15.65
CA LEU A 61 12.72 4.20 14.24
C LEU A 61 13.46 5.49 13.86
N LYS A 62 14.52 5.35 13.07
CA LYS A 62 15.35 6.49 12.63
C LYS A 62 15.85 6.28 11.20
N SER A 63 15.77 7.31 10.36
CA SER A 63 16.50 7.34 9.08
C SER A 63 18.00 7.47 9.34
N LEU A 64 18.81 6.61 8.72
CA LEU A 64 20.26 6.60 8.91
C LEU A 64 21.00 7.62 8.01
N ASP A 65 20.43 7.95 6.88
CA ASP A 65 21.06 8.72 5.80
C ASP A 65 20.30 10.00 5.44
N ASN A 66 19.33 10.39 6.29
CA ASN A 66 18.44 11.53 6.05
C ASN A 66 17.72 11.49 4.69
N THR A 67 17.46 10.29 4.18
CA THR A 67 16.68 10.10 2.94
C THR A 67 15.19 9.98 3.22
N LEU A 68 14.80 9.72 4.47
CA LEU A 68 13.42 9.55 4.93
C LEU A 68 13.07 10.56 6.00
N ARG A 69 11.94 11.22 5.86
CA ARG A 69 11.24 11.89 6.95
C ARG A 69 10.37 10.87 7.68
N ILE A 70 10.61 10.66 8.95
CA ILE A 70 9.85 9.74 9.80
C ILE A 70 8.89 10.56 10.66
N GLY A 71 7.61 10.22 10.61
CA GLY A 71 6.56 10.83 11.44
C GLY A 71 6.53 10.26 12.85
N ASN A 72 5.58 10.73 13.65
CA ASN A 72 5.36 10.21 14.99
C ASN A 72 4.92 8.75 14.95
N PRO A 73 5.39 7.90 15.87
CA PRO A 73 4.96 6.52 15.96
C PRO A 73 3.53 6.41 16.48
N GLU A 74 2.76 5.51 15.86
CA GLU A 74 1.47 5.02 16.33
C GLU A 74 1.66 3.57 16.77
N ILE A 75 1.22 3.23 18.00
CA ILE A 75 1.33 1.90 18.56
C ILE A 75 -0.03 1.23 18.54
N LYS A 76 -0.08 0.02 17.95
CA LYS A 76 -1.27 -0.81 17.95
C LYS A 76 -0.91 -2.25 18.30
N GLY A 77 -1.25 -2.68 19.51
CA GLY A 77 -0.78 -3.95 20.07
C GLY A 77 0.76 -3.96 20.12
N ASP A 78 1.37 -5.01 19.59
CA ASP A 78 2.82 -5.19 19.56
C ASP A 78 3.49 -4.57 18.32
N THR A 79 2.76 -3.80 17.52
CA THR A 79 3.24 -3.22 16.27
C THR A 79 3.40 -1.71 16.38
N VAL A 80 4.54 -1.21 15.95
CA VAL A 80 4.80 0.22 15.74
C VAL A 80 4.54 0.56 14.28
N SER A 81 3.73 1.58 14.04
CA SER A 81 3.47 2.13 12.71
C SER A 81 4.02 3.55 12.64
N VAL A 82 4.74 3.88 11.57
CA VAL A 82 5.19 5.26 11.31
C VAL A 82 4.91 5.65 9.88
N LEU A 83 4.61 6.93 9.68
CA LEU A 83 4.63 7.52 8.35
C LEU A 83 6.08 7.73 7.93
N ALA A 84 6.46 7.20 6.78
CA ALA A 84 7.78 7.38 6.19
C ALA A 84 7.62 8.03 4.80
N MET A 85 8.20 9.20 4.63
CA MET A 85 8.18 9.95 3.38
C MET A 85 9.59 10.08 2.83
N PRO A 86 9.86 9.52 1.65
CA PRO A 86 11.10 9.78 0.93
C PRO A 86 11.23 11.27 0.60
N TYR A 87 12.40 11.87 0.83
CA TYR A 87 12.66 13.23 0.39
C TYR A 87 12.74 13.30 -1.14
N PRO A 88 11.98 14.21 -1.79
CA PRO A 88 11.88 14.26 -3.26
C PRO A 88 13.23 14.41 -3.96
N ASP A 89 14.11 15.24 -3.42
CA ASP A 89 15.43 15.52 -4.02
C ASP A 89 16.38 14.32 -3.91
N LYS A 90 16.15 13.46 -2.95
CA LYS A 90 16.98 12.27 -2.71
C LYS A 90 16.36 11.00 -3.32
N ALA A 91 15.07 11.03 -3.64
CA ALA A 91 14.35 9.93 -4.27
C ALA A 91 14.41 9.93 -5.81
N LYS A 92 14.91 11.01 -6.43
CA LYS A 92 15.05 11.13 -7.90
C LYS A 92 15.97 10.09 -8.54
N ASN A 93 16.91 9.53 -7.79
CA ASN A 93 17.72 8.40 -8.23
C ASN A 93 16.99 7.09 -7.94
N LYS A 94 16.39 6.48 -8.94
CA LYS A 94 15.60 5.23 -8.88
C LYS A 94 16.26 4.04 -8.14
N ASN A 95 17.54 4.12 -7.82
CA ASN A 95 18.31 3.05 -7.17
C ASN A 95 18.91 3.48 -5.83
N LYS A 96 18.45 4.58 -5.23
CA LYS A 96 19.01 4.99 -3.95
C LYS A 96 18.35 4.20 -2.83
N GLU A 97 19.13 3.35 -2.20
CA GLU A 97 18.72 2.68 -0.98
C GLU A 97 18.43 3.71 0.11
N MET A 98 17.28 3.55 0.76
CA MET A 98 16.87 4.34 1.91
C MET A 98 16.96 3.46 3.15
N ARG A 99 17.76 3.88 4.12
CA ARG A 99 18.07 3.07 5.30
C ARG A 99 17.28 3.52 6.52
N LEU A 100 16.57 2.57 7.11
CA LEU A 100 15.83 2.71 8.35
C LEU A 100 16.49 1.87 9.46
N ALA A 101 16.84 2.49 10.57
CA ALA A 101 17.26 1.77 11.77
C ALA A 101 16.05 1.48 12.66
N VAL A 102 15.91 0.23 13.06
CA VAL A 102 15.07 -0.21 14.18
C VAL A 102 15.96 -0.27 15.40
N MET A 103 15.61 0.47 16.44
CA MET A 103 16.48 0.70 17.62
C MET A 103 15.75 0.35 18.90
N TYR A 104 16.46 -0.16 19.88
CA TYR A 104 15.98 -0.26 21.23
C TYR A 104 16.03 1.13 21.90
N LYS A 105 14.87 1.63 22.30
CA LYS A 105 14.69 3.03 22.74
C LYS A 105 15.51 3.37 23.98
N LYS A 106 15.62 2.44 24.95
CA LYS A 106 16.32 2.67 26.22
C LYS A 106 17.82 2.86 26.06
N THR A 107 18.46 2.09 25.19
CA THR A 107 19.91 2.10 25.01
C THR A 107 20.37 2.83 23.76
N GLY A 108 19.47 3.09 22.81
CA GLY A 108 19.82 3.59 21.50
C GLY A 108 20.53 2.57 20.59
N LYS A 109 20.64 1.30 21.01
CA LYS A 109 21.27 0.24 20.22
C LYS A 109 20.44 -0.06 18.99
N ILE A 110 21.08 -0.13 17.82
CA ILE A 110 20.45 -0.61 16.57
C ILE A 110 20.23 -2.11 16.67
N ILE A 111 18.98 -2.55 16.54
CA ILE A 111 18.58 -3.95 16.52
C ILE A 111 18.67 -4.49 15.09
N LYS A 112 18.16 -3.69 14.12
CA LYS A 112 18.15 -4.04 12.69
C LYS A 112 18.27 -2.78 11.84
N THR A 113 19.04 -2.89 10.75
CA THR A 113 19.00 -1.92 9.66
C THR A 113 18.21 -2.52 8.50
N VAL A 114 17.28 -1.74 7.94
CA VAL A 114 16.42 -2.15 6.85
C VAL A 114 16.67 -1.24 5.67
N ASN A 115 16.97 -1.81 4.51
CA ASN A 115 17.19 -1.11 3.26
C ASN A 115 15.90 -1.18 2.43
N PHE A 116 15.39 -0.02 2.03
CA PHE A 116 14.23 0.11 1.17
C PHE A 116 14.67 0.59 -0.22
N ASN A 117 14.10 0.00 -1.24
CA ASN A 117 14.12 0.56 -2.59
C ASN A 117 13.00 1.60 -2.75
N SER A 118 13.11 2.48 -3.75
CA SER A 118 12.06 3.43 -4.07
C SER A 118 11.46 3.17 -5.44
N ASP A 119 10.15 3.43 -5.55
CA ASP A 119 9.44 3.43 -6.82
C ASP A 119 8.45 4.60 -6.86
N ASN A 120 8.03 4.98 -8.05
CA ASN A 120 7.03 6.03 -8.22
C ASN A 120 5.63 5.47 -7.94
N VAL A 121 4.75 6.33 -7.39
CA VAL A 121 3.33 6.01 -7.35
C VAL A 121 2.82 5.88 -8.78
N PRO A 122 2.29 4.72 -9.19
CA PRO A 122 1.78 4.53 -10.54
C PRO A 122 0.50 5.35 -10.76
N PRO A 123 0.11 5.59 -12.02
CA PRO A 123 -1.16 6.24 -12.34
C PRO A 123 -2.32 5.40 -11.81
N LEU A 124 -3.34 6.09 -11.29
CA LEU A 124 -4.59 5.47 -10.93
C LEU A 124 -5.44 5.24 -12.18
N VAL A 125 -6.03 4.06 -12.29
CA VAL A 125 -7.02 3.77 -13.32
C VAL A 125 -8.30 3.24 -12.69
N ALA A 126 -9.43 3.62 -13.26
CA ALA A 126 -10.72 3.03 -12.92
C ALA A 126 -10.98 1.79 -13.78
N ARG A 127 -11.66 0.78 -13.23
CA ARG A 127 -12.04 -0.45 -13.94
C ARG A 127 -13.43 -0.90 -13.54
N VAL A 128 -14.12 -1.55 -14.48
CA VAL A 128 -15.37 -2.28 -14.20
C VAL A 128 -14.99 -3.68 -13.73
N GLY A 129 -15.08 -3.93 -12.44
CA GLY A 129 -14.72 -5.23 -11.87
C GLY A 129 -13.32 -5.69 -12.28
N LYS A 130 -13.26 -6.91 -12.80
CA LYS A 130 -12.01 -7.54 -13.29
C LYS A 130 -11.76 -7.30 -14.79
N ILE A 131 -12.56 -6.49 -15.47
CA ILE A 131 -12.41 -6.23 -16.91
C ILE A 131 -11.16 -5.39 -17.16
N GLN A 132 -10.28 -5.89 -18.02
CA GLN A 132 -9.00 -5.24 -18.36
C GLN A 132 -8.90 -4.80 -19.82
N CYS A 133 -9.91 -5.14 -20.62
CA CYS A 133 -9.98 -4.83 -22.07
C CYS A 133 -11.14 -3.88 -22.35
N ASN A 134 -11.13 -3.27 -23.55
CA ASN A 134 -12.14 -2.31 -23.96
C ASN A 134 -13.41 -2.97 -24.49
N GLU A 135 -13.52 -4.29 -24.42
CA GLU A 135 -14.73 -5.04 -24.79
C GLU A 135 -14.87 -6.31 -23.94
N ALA A 136 -16.10 -6.69 -23.66
CA ALA A 136 -16.40 -7.92 -22.92
C ALA A 136 -17.80 -8.48 -23.27
N PRO A 137 -18.03 -9.79 -23.08
CA PRO A 137 -19.36 -10.38 -23.16
C PRO A 137 -20.31 -9.72 -22.15
N ARG A 138 -21.57 -9.51 -22.54
CA ARG A 138 -22.60 -8.92 -21.67
C ARG A 138 -22.69 -9.65 -20.33
N SER A 139 -22.71 -10.97 -20.35
CA SER A 139 -22.79 -11.80 -19.14
C SER A 139 -21.62 -11.52 -18.19
N PHE A 140 -20.43 -11.31 -18.74
CA PHE A 140 -19.24 -11.00 -17.94
C PHE A 140 -19.31 -9.59 -17.33
N ILE A 141 -19.84 -8.59 -18.09
CA ILE A 141 -20.06 -7.23 -17.59
C ILE A 141 -21.09 -7.25 -16.45
N LEU A 142 -22.21 -7.95 -16.65
CA LEU A 142 -23.28 -8.08 -15.64
C LEU A 142 -22.83 -8.83 -14.38
N ALA A 143 -21.84 -9.70 -14.49
CA ALA A 143 -21.21 -10.34 -13.32
C ALA A 143 -20.34 -9.37 -12.51
N GLN A 144 -20.00 -8.20 -13.05
CA GLN A 144 -19.25 -7.16 -12.34
C GLN A 144 -20.22 -6.15 -11.74
N SER A 145 -20.40 -6.17 -10.44
CA SER A 145 -21.35 -5.27 -9.74
C SER A 145 -20.76 -3.93 -9.31
N SER A 146 -19.49 -3.64 -9.65
CA SER A 146 -18.79 -2.49 -9.08
C SER A 146 -17.65 -1.96 -9.95
N LEU A 147 -17.33 -0.70 -9.72
CA LEU A 147 -16.14 -0.04 -10.22
C LEU A 147 -15.03 -0.12 -9.16
N PHE A 148 -13.79 -0.30 -9.61
CA PHE A 148 -12.61 -0.32 -8.76
C PHE A 148 -11.57 0.67 -9.22
N VAL A 149 -10.76 1.15 -8.28
CA VAL A 149 -9.51 1.83 -8.57
C VAL A 149 -8.39 0.81 -8.52
N ALA A 150 -7.54 0.81 -9.54
CA ALA A 150 -6.41 -0.10 -9.65
C ALA A 150 -5.11 0.68 -9.92
N PHE A 151 -4.01 0.04 -9.59
CA PHE A 151 -2.65 0.46 -9.92
C PHE A 151 -2.05 -0.60 -10.83
N PRO A 152 -2.20 -0.49 -12.15
CA PRO A 152 -1.75 -1.54 -13.06
C PRO A 152 -0.24 -1.73 -12.97
N ASN A 153 0.18 -3.00 -13.01
CA ASN A 153 1.60 -3.40 -13.00
C ASN A 153 2.42 -2.84 -11.83
N SER A 154 1.79 -2.65 -10.66
CA SER A 154 2.45 -2.11 -9.49
C SER A 154 2.17 -2.92 -8.23
N LEU A 155 3.11 -2.86 -7.29
CA LEU A 155 2.95 -3.37 -5.93
C LEU A 155 2.24 -2.36 -5.01
N TYR A 156 1.93 -1.16 -5.47
CA TYR A 156 1.21 -0.16 -4.69
C TYR A 156 -0.26 -0.56 -4.51
N SER A 157 -0.77 -0.52 -3.28
CA SER A 157 -2.10 -1.01 -2.92
C SER A 157 -2.86 -0.04 -2.00
N TYR A 158 -2.75 1.26 -2.25
CA TYR A 158 -3.44 2.26 -1.44
C TYR A 158 -4.97 2.19 -1.62
N PRO A 159 -5.78 2.32 -0.55
CA PRO A 159 -7.22 2.06 -0.60
C PRO A 159 -8.01 3.26 -1.16
N TYR A 160 -7.87 3.52 -2.45
CA TYR A 160 -8.77 4.46 -3.13
C TYR A 160 -10.15 3.85 -3.30
N ARG A 161 -11.18 4.70 -3.19
CA ARG A 161 -12.58 4.33 -3.43
C ARG A 161 -13.23 5.32 -4.37
N ILE A 162 -14.00 4.82 -5.32
CA ILE A 162 -14.83 5.66 -6.20
C ILE A 162 -15.94 6.28 -5.36
N LYS A 163 -16.12 7.60 -5.52
CA LYS A 163 -17.17 8.38 -4.87
C LYS A 163 -18.35 8.60 -5.78
N GLN A 164 -18.08 8.94 -7.02
CA GLN A 164 -19.11 9.24 -8.02
C GLN A 164 -18.60 8.97 -9.43
N TYR A 165 -19.53 8.79 -10.34
CA TYR A 165 -19.32 8.66 -11.77
C TYR A 165 -20.62 8.96 -12.52
N ILE A 166 -20.55 9.14 -13.84
CA ILE A 166 -21.68 9.25 -14.75
C ILE A 166 -21.64 8.07 -15.69
N PHE A 167 -22.66 7.22 -15.67
CA PHE A 167 -22.83 6.15 -16.65
C PHE A 167 -23.57 6.71 -17.86
N LYS A 168 -23.10 6.36 -19.05
CA LYS A 168 -23.72 6.71 -20.32
C LYS A 168 -23.84 5.47 -21.20
N ILE A 169 -24.99 5.34 -21.84
CA ILE A 169 -25.23 4.30 -22.84
C ILE A 169 -26.02 4.91 -24.00
N SER A 170 -25.69 4.49 -25.21
CA SER A 170 -26.39 4.93 -26.41
C SER A 170 -26.76 3.70 -27.24
N THR A 171 -28.04 3.50 -27.47
CA THR A 171 -28.59 2.39 -28.25
C THR A 171 -29.44 2.92 -29.40
N PRO A 172 -29.73 2.13 -30.44
CA PRO A 172 -30.67 2.53 -31.51
C PRO A 172 -32.07 2.89 -31.04
N LYS A 173 -32.48 2.42 -29.85
CA LYS A 173 -33.79 2.68 -29.24
C LYS A 173 -33.78 3.91 -28.31
N GLY A 174 -32.65 4.58 -28.15
CA GLY A 174 -32.46 5.70 -27.24
C GLY A 174 -31.21 5.48 -26.38
N GLY A 175 -30.97 6.38 -25.42
CA GLY A 175 -29.85 6.32 -24.51
C GLY A 175 -30.24 6.69 -23.08
N ALA A 176 -29.37 6.34 -22.14
CA ALA A 176 -29.52 6.74 -20.75
C ALA A 176 -28.26 7.42 -20.23
N ILE A 177 -28.45 8.38 -19.34
CA ILE A 177 -27.39 9.03 -18.54
C ILE A 177 -27.80 8.91 -17.09
N ILE A 178 -27.00 8.15 -16.32
CA ILE A 178 -27.31 7.83 -14.93
C ILE A 178 -26.14 8.25 -14.04
N ASN A 179 -26.42 9.03 -13.01
CA ASN A 179 -25.42 9.40 -12.02
C ASN A 179 -25.23 8.25 -11.01
N GLY A 180 -24.02 7.76 -10.89
CA GLY A 180 -23.64 6.74 -9.92
C GLY A 180 -22.91 7.31 -8.73
N ASN A 181 -23.21 6.80 -7.53
CA ASN A 181 -22.56 7.15 -6.29
C ASN A 181 -21.93 5.91 -5.63
N GLY A 182 -20.68 6.05 -5.19
CA GLY A 182 -19.93 4.95 -4.60
C GLY A 182 -19.38 3.98 -5.64
N ILE A 183 -19.08 2.77 -5.20
CA ILE A 183 -18.44 1.77 -6.07
C ILE A 183 -19.43 0.88 -6.81
N PHE A 184 -20.68 0.74 -6.33
CA PHE A 184 -21.63 -0.22 -6.87
C PHE A 184 -22.40 0.35 -8.07
N LEU A 185 -22.61 -0.51 -9.07
CA LEU A 185 -23.52 -0.22 -10.17
C LEU A 185 -24.97 -0.33 -9.69
N SER A 186 -25.80 0.67 -9.98
CA SER A 186 -27.22 0.63 -9.62
C SER A 186 -27.98 -0.43 -10.40
N LYS A 187 -29.14 -0.85 -9.90
CA LYS A 187 -30.04 -1.76 -10.62
C LYS A 187 -30.45 -1.23 -11.99
N GLU A 188 -30.63 0.09 -12.09
CA GLU A 188 -30.95 0.78 -13.34
C GLU A 188 -29.82 0.64 -14.35
N ILE A 189 -28.57 0.92 -13.96
CA ILE A 189 -27.38 0.71 -14.82
C ILE A 189 -27.28 -0.74 -15.28
N MET A 190 -27.49 -1.69 -14.36
CA MET A 190 -27.43 -3.11 -14.66
C MET A 190 -28.54 -3.53 -15.65
N GLN A 191 -29.73 -2.94 -15.54
CA GLN A 191 -30.84 -3.19 -16.48
C GLN A 191 -30.52 -2.63 -17.86
N GLU A 192 -30.03 -1.39 -17.97
CA GLU A 192 -29.59 -0.80 -19.24
C GLU A 192 -28.54 -1.66 -19.96
N ILE A 193 -27.55 -2.18 -19.21
CA ILE A 193 -26.53 -3.08 -19.77
C ILE A 193 -27.18 -4.40 -20.24
N LYS A 194 -28.15 -4.93 -19.50
CA LYS A 194 -28.84 -6.18 -19.82
C LYS A 194 -29.64 -6.08 -21.13
N ASP A 195 -30.30 -4.94 -21.34
CA ASP A 195 -31.19 -4.70 -22.48
C ASP A 195 -30.45 -4.20 -23.74
N ALA A 196 -29.20 -3.76 -23.57
CA ALA A 196 -28.39 -3.23 -24.65
C ALA A 196 -28.04 -4.28 -25.70
N PRO A 197 -28.16 -3.99 -27.00
CA PRO A 197 -27.74 -4.91 -28.07
C PRO A 197 -26.21 -5.10 -28.06
N ALA A 198 -25.74 -6.19 -28.64
CA ALA A 198 -24.33 -6.41 -28.89
C ALA A 198 -23.77 -5.29 -29.79
N GLY A 199 -22.51 -4.88 -29.55
CA GLY A 199 -21.90 -3.76 -30.24
C GLY A 199 -22.10 -2.41 -29.55
N THR A 200 -23.03 -2.31 -28.56
CA THR A 200 -23.25 -1.09 -27.79
C THR A 200 -22.00 -0.69 -26.99
N ILE A 201 -21.70 0.61 -26.98
CA ILE A 201 -20.64 1.17 -26.13
C ILE A 201 -21.29 1.76 -24.89
N ILE A 202 -20.78 1.35 -23.74
CA ILE A 202 -21.08 1.96 -22.46
C ILE A 202 -19.88 2.78 -21.98
N GLU A 203 -20.16 3.89 -21.34
CA GLU A 203 -19.12 4.80 -20.84
C GLU A 203 -19.34 5.11 -19.37
N PHE A 204 -18.26 5.14 -18.60
CA PHE A 204 -18.24 5.73 -17.26
C PHE A 204 -17.33 6.93 -17.30
N THR A 205 -17.91 8.12 -17.09
CA THR A 205 -17.23 9.41 -17.24
C THR A 205 -17.25 10.18 -15.92
N GLY A 206 -16.40 11.19 -15.80
CA GLY A 206 -16.36 12.03 -14.60
C GLY A 206 -16.12 11.25 -13.31
N ILE A 207 -15.35 10.18 -13.40
CA ILE A 207 -15.07 9.28 -12.27
C ILE A 207 -14.23 10.01 -11.25
N LYS A 208 -14.75 10.14 -10.02
CA LYS A 208 -14.01 10.72 -8.89
C LYS A 208 -13.70 9.67 -7.85
N ALA A 209 -12.44 9.57 -7.46
CA ALA A 209 -11.96 8.65 -6.44
C ALA A 209 -11.28 9.40 -5.30
N THR A 210 -11.41 8.90 -4.08
CA THR A 210 -10.77 9.44 -2.89
C THR A 210 -10.17 8.32 -2.04
N CYS A 211 -9.21 8.67 -1.21
CA CYS A 211 -8.68 7.83 -0.15
C CYS A 211 -8.94 8.50 1.21
N PRO A 212 -8.82 7.78 2.35
CA PRO A 212 -9.16 8.31 3.68
C PRO A 212 -8.41 9.61 4.04
N GLU A 213 -7.22 9.81 3.53
CA GLU A 213 -6.32 10.93 3.87
C GLU A 213 -5.99 11.82 2.67
N CYS A 214 -6.71 11.68 1.54
CA CYS A 214 -6.31 12.27 0.27
C CYS A 214 -7.35 13.20 -0.32
N VAL A 215 -6.83 14.06 -1.19
CA VAL A 215 -7.65 14.88 -2.10
C VAL A 215 -8.38 13.97 -3.09
N THR A 216 -9.63 14.31 -3.39
CA THR A 216 -10.39 13.66 -4.47
C THR A 216 -9.67 13.85 -5.81
N ARG A 217 -9.50 12.77 -6.56
CA ARG A 217 -8.89 12.76 -7.90
C ARG A 217 -9.93 12.41 -8.95
N THR A 218 -9.87 13.07 -10.09
CA THR A 218 -10.59 12.66 -11.30
C THR A 218 -9.76 11.62 -12.02
N LEU A 219 -10.38 10.53 -12.42
CA LEU A 219 -9.78 9.43 -13.17
C LEU A 219 -10.21 9.48 -14.63
N ASP A 220 -9.45 8.82 -15.49
CA ASP A 220 -9.79 8.67 -16.90
C ASP A 220 -11.11 7.92 -17.07
N ASP A 221 -11.82 8.25 -18.14
CA ASP A 221 -13.08 7.65 -18.51
C ASP A 221 -12.89 6.18 -18.93
N ILE A 222 -13.86 5.35 -18.62
CA ILE A 222 -13.91 3.95 -19.08
C ILE A 222 -14.86 3.87 -20.27
N LYS A 223 -14.39 3.30 -21.38
CA LYS A 223 -15.23 2.90 -22.52
C LYS A 223 -15.16 1.41 -22.71
N LEU A 224 -16.33 0.77 -22.76
CA LEU A 224 -16.45 -0.67 -22.85
C LEU A 224 -17.51 -1.06 -23.88
N LYS A 225 -17.12 -1.87 -24.87
CA LYS A 225 -18.03 -2.40 -25.88
C LYS A 225 -18.63 -3.74 -25.42
N ILE A 226 -19.95 -3.86 -25.51
CA ILE A 226 -20.69 -5.09 -25.22
C ILE A 226 -20.58 -6.05 -26.40
N ARG A 227 -20.12 -7.27 -26.13
CA ARG A 227 -20.15 -8.38 -27.11
C ARG A 227 -21.28 -9.33 -26.86
#